data_115f7538869966c10eb91e97f0541c32
#
_entry.id   115f7538869966c10eb91e97f0541c32
#
_cell.length_a   1.000
_cell.length_b   1.000
_cell.length_c   1.000
_cell.angle_alpha   90.00
_cell.angle_beta   90.00
_cell.angle_gamma   90.00
#
_symmetry.space_group_name_H-M   'P 1'
#
loop_
_entity.id
_entity.type
_entity.pdbx_description
1 polymer ?
#
loop_
_entity_poly.entity_id
_entity_poly.type
_entity_poly.pdbx_seq_one_letter_code
_entity_poly.pdbx_strand_id
1 'polypeptide(L)'
;NVAGFITTASESMTKTGRPMSRMTVEDYSGSYEFAFFGKDHEAFMQYEKVNTGIFIEGVIEEKYYIKPEERAKGKTSEYTFKPKNMMLLGNVADTFVKGFAINVSTPMLTPEFREKLVKMLKNNKGNVPLTMFLYDPVKKWNIEFLSHKFKVQVTLPFIDELKELGITYSVIKK
;
A
#
# COMPACT_ATOMS: atom_id res chain seq x y z
N ASN A 1 3.07 -9.11 4.11
CA ASN A 1 2.06 -8.06 4.00
C ASN A 1 0.89 -8.59 3.19
N VAL A 2 -0.32 -8.18 3.54
CA VAL A 2 -1.59 -8.51 2.85
C VAL A 2 -2.31 -7.21 2.55
N ALA A 3 -2.91 -7.11 1.36
CA ALA A 3 -3.75 -5.98 1.00
C ALA A 3 -5.00 -6.51 0.31
N GLY A 4 -6.16 -5.98 0.64
CA GLY A 4 -7.42 -6.41 0.06
C GLY A 4 -8.61 -5.60 0.56
N PHE A 5 -9.80 -6.06 0.21
CA PHE A 5 -11.04 -5.46 0.66
C PHE A 5 -11.70 -6.33 1.73
N ILE A 6 -12.28 -5.69 2.73
CA ILE A 6 -13.07 -6.38 3.74
C ILE A 6 -14.42 -6.77 3.13
N THR A 7 -14.68 -8.06 3.03
CA THR A 7 -15.95 -8.60 2.51
C THR A 7 -16.94 -8.92 3.62
N THR A 8 -16.44 -9.33 4.79
CA THR A 8 -17.27 -9.55 5.97
C THR A 8 -16.60 -9.00 7.22
N ALA A 9 -17.37 -8.46 8.14
CA ALA A 9 -16.93 -8.05 9.46
C ALA A 9 -18.03 -8.35 10.48
N SER A 10 -17.69 -8.93 11.62
CA SER A 10 -18.62 -9.25 12.68
C SER A 10 -17.96 -9.18 14.06
N GLU A 11 -18.69 -8.66 15.02
CA GLU A 11 -18.30 -8.66 16.43
C GLU A 11 -19.10 -9.72 17.18
N SER A 12 -18.48 -10.35 18.15
CA SER A 12 -19.08 -11.37 19.01
C SER A 12 -18.37 -11.44 20.36
N MET A 13 -18.91 -12.25 21.26
CA MET A 13 -18.27 -12.57 22.55
C MET A 13 -17.71 -13.97 22.52
N THR A 14 -16.52 -14.13 23.09
CA THR A 14 -15.96 -15.47 23.35
C THR A 14 -16.78 -16.21 24.44
N LYS A 15 -16.60 -17.52 24.54
CA LYS A 15 -17.22 -18.31 25.64
C LYS A 15 -16.90 -17.81 27.04
N THR A 16 -15.82 -17.07 27.17
CA THR A 16 -15.37 -16.47 28.45
C THR A 16 -15.85 -15.02 28.63
N GLY A 17 -16.77 -14.52 27.78
CA GLY A 17 -17.34 -13.18 27.85
C GLY A 17 -16.39 -12.05 27.42
N ARG A 18 -15.31 -12.35 26.68
CA ARG A 18 -14.42 -11.33 26.14
C ARG A 18 -14.83 -10.96 24.71
N PRO A 19 -14.77 -9.67 24.35
CA PRO A 19 -15.08 -9.24 22.98
C PRO A 19 -14.05 -9.80 21.99
N MET A 20 -14.54 -10.16 20.82
CA MET A 20 -13.75 -10.59 19.69
C MET A 20 -14.41 -10.14 18.39
N SER A 21 -13.62 -9.98 17.36
CA SER A 21 -14.12 -9.75 16.02
C SER A 21 -13.56 -10.74 15.00
N ARG A 22 -14.28 -10.88 13.91
CA ARG A 22 -13.85 -11.61 12.71
C ARG A 22 -14.01 -10.74 11.50
N MET A 23 -13.04 -10.82 10.61
CA MET A 23 -13.00 -10.04 9.39
C MET A 23 -12.44 -10.91 8.27
N THR A 24 -13.14 -10.97 7.14
CA THR A 24 -12.63 -11.60 5.93
C THR A 24 -12.07 -10.53 4.99
N VAL A 25 -10.84 -10.72 4.57
CA VAL A 25 -10.15 -9.88 3.59
C VAL A 25 -9.97 -10.68 2.32
N GLU A 26 -10.34 -10.09 1.19
CA GLU A 26 -10.27 -10.70 -0.14
C GLU A 26 -9.45 -9.85 -1.09
N ASP A 27 -8.62 -10.49 -1.89
CA ASP A 27 -7.90 -9.93 -3.03
C ASP A 27 -8.11 -10.81 -4.28
N TYR A 28 -7.37 -10.52 -5.36
CA TYR A 28 -7.46 -11.31 -6.62
C TYR A 28 -6.95 -12.76 -6.49
N SER A 29 -6.24 -13.10 -5.42
CA SER A 29 -5.67 -14.43 -5.20
C SER A 29 -6.54 -15.32 -4.31
N GLY A 30 -7.43 -14.73 -3.52
CA GLY A 30 -8.31 -15.43 -2.61
C GLY A 30 -8.75 -14.62 -1.41
N SER A 31 -9.29 -15.31 -0.41
CA SER A 31 -9.77 -14.69 0.83
C SER A 31 -9.11 -15.30 2.05
N TYR A 32 -8.98 -14.51 3.12
CA TYR A 32 -8.46 -14.95 4.41
C TYR A 32 -9.29 -14.37 5.55
N GLU A 33 -9.71 -15.22 6.49
CA GLU A 33 -10.43 -14.81 7.69
C GLU A 33 -9.46 -14.54 8.83
N PHE A 34 -9.52 -13.35 9.37
CA PHE A 34 -8.83 -12.93 10.58
C PHE A 34 -9.77 -13.00 11.77
N ALA A 35 -9.27 -13.44 12.92
CA ALA A 35 -9.97 -13.36 14.20
C ALA A 35 -9.11 -12.57 15.20
N PHE A 36 -9.69 -11.53 15.78
CA PHE A 36 -9.02 -10.63 16.71
C PHE A 36 -9.59 -10.77 18.10
N PHE A 37 -8.72 -10.81 19.09
CA PHE A 37 -9.08 -11.00 20.49
C PHE A 37 -8.38 -9.97 21.37
N GLY A 38 -9.02 -9.50 22.42
CA GLY A 38 -8.44 -8.62 23.43
C GLY A 38 -7.80 -7.36 22.80
N LYS A 39 -6.51 -7.15 23.01
CA LYS A 39 -5.81 -5.95 22.51
C LYS A 39 -5.80 -5.82 20.98
N ASP A 40 -5.73 -6.93 20.26
CA ASP A 40 -5.77 -6.91 18.79
C ASP A 40 -7.17 -6.50 18.30
N HIS A 41 -8.25 -6.96 18.97
CA HIS A 41 -9.60 -6.50 18.69
C HIS A 41 -9.72 -4.99 18.93
N GLU A 42 -9.28 -4.49 20.08
CA GLU A 42 -9.32 -3.04 20.41
C GLU A 42 -8.54 -2.20 19.39
N ALA A 43 -7.40 -2.69 18.93
CA ALA A 43 -6.56 -1.98 17.97
C ALA A 43 -7.14 -1.94 16.55
N PHE A 44 -7.80 -3.02 16.11
CA PHE A 44 -8.18 -3.20 14.70
C PHE A 44 -9.67 -2.98 14.42
N MET A 45 -10.54 -2.97 15.44
CA MET A 45 -11.99 -2.77 15.28
C MET A 45 -12.35 -1.51 14.47
N GLN A 46 -11.55 -0.46 14.53
CA GLN A 46 -11.78 0.78 13.78
C GLN A 46 -11.74 0.59 12.26
N TYR A 47 -11.10 -0.47 11.77
CA TYR A 47 -10.95 -0.79 10.35
C TYR A 47 -12.01 -1.79 9.85
N GLU A 48 -12.77 -2.43 10.75
CA GLU A 48 -13.69 -3.53 10.47
C GLU A 48 -15.00 -3.07 9.81
N LYS A 49 -14.87 -2.41 8.65
CA LYS A 49 -16.02 -1.97 7.84
C LYS A 49 -15.99 -2.67 6.49
N VAL A 50 -17.10 -3.33 6.13
CA VAL A 50 -17.27 -3.97 4.83
C VAL A 50 -17.04 -2.96 3.69
N ASN A 51 -16.49 -3.43 2.58
CA ASN A 51 -16.07 -2.64 1.41
C ASN A 51 -14.94 -1.64 1.69
N THR A 52 -14.19 -1.82 2.77
CA THR A 52 -13.02 -1.00 3.08
C THR A 52 -11.76 -1.67 2.56
N GLY A 53 -10.96 -0.95 1.78
CA GLY A 53 -9.61 -1.40 1.37
C GLY A 53 -8.61 -1.21 2.49
N ILE A 54 -7.94 -2.28 2.89
CA ILE A 54 -6.96 -2.30 3.97
C ILE A 54 -5.63 -2.90 3.53
N PHE A 55 -4.59 -2.47 4.23
CA PHE A 55 -3.25 -3.04 4.16
C PHE A 55 -2.85 -3.52 5.56
N ILE A 56 -2.38 -4.75 5.65
CA ILE A 56 -2.02 -5.41 6.90
C ILE A 56 -0.56 -5.84 6.84
N GLU A 57 0.21 -5.39 7.79
CA GLU A 57 1.56 -5.89 8.05
C GLU A 57 1.51 -6.92 9.16
N GLY A 58 2.23 -8.01 8.99
CA GLY A 58 2.26 -9.07 9.98
C GLY A 58 3.44 -10.01 9.78
N VAL A 59 3.48 -11.02 10.62
CA VAL A 59 4.48 -12.08 10.60
C VAL A 59 3.80 -13.44 10.48
N ILE A 60 4.51 -14.39 9.89
CA ILE A 60 4.08 -15.79 9.89
C ILE A 60 4.69 -16.45 11.13
N GLU A 61 3.84 -16.95 12.01
CA GLU A 61 4.22 -17.63 13.23
C GLU A 61 3.69 -19.06 13.23
N GLU A 62 4.37 -19.97 13.93
CA GLU A 62 3.83 -21.29 14.18
C GLU A 62 2.57 -21.17 15.06
N LYS A 63 1.47 -21.79 14.64
CA LYS A 63 0.18 -21.75 15.33
C LYS A 63 0.25 -22.44 16.70
N TYR A 64 1.02 -23.52 16.77
CA TYR A 64 1.25 -24.27 17.98
C TYR A 64 2.72 -24.69 18.07
N TYR A 65 3.28 -24.64 19.27
CA TYR A 65 4.60 -25.23 19.51
C TYR A 65 4.49 -26.76 19.44
N ILE A 66 5.22 -27.37 18.53
CA ILE A 66 5.33 -28.83 18.39
C ILE A 66 6.63 -29.26 19.04
N LYS A 67 6.51 -30.17 20.03
CA LYS A 67 7.69 -30.73 20.72
C LYS A 67 8.60 -31.49 19.74
N PRO A 68 9.92 -31.49 19.94
CA PRO A 68 10.85 -32.19 19.05
C PRO A 68 10.50 -33.68 18.84
N GLU A 69 9.99 -34.34 19.87
CA GLU A 69 9.54 -35.73 19.81
C GLU A 69 8.34 -35.98 18.89
N GLU A 70 7.43 -35.00 18.81
CA GLU A 70 6.28 -35.04 17.91
C GLU A 70 6.68 -34.73 16.46
N ARG A 71 7.64 -33.81 16.25
CA ARG A 71 8.26 -33.56 14.94
C ARG A 71 8.95 -34.81 14.38
N ALA A 72 9.66 -35.53 15.24
CA ALA A 72 10.30 -36.81 14.88
C ALA A 72 9.29 -37.90 14.45
N LYS A 73 8.02 -37.81 14.92
CA LYS A 73 6.90 -38.68 14.52
C LYS A 73 6.14 -38.18 13.29
N GLY A 74 6.67 -37.17 12.58
CA GLY A 74 6.09 -36.67 11.33
C GLY A 74 5.00 -35.60 11.49
N LYS A 75 4.79 -35.04 12.71
CA LYS A 75 3.86 -33.94 12.90
C LYS A 75 4.44 -32.66 12.29
N THR A 76 3.74 -32.06 11.34
CA THR A 76 4.15 -30.83 10.67
C THR A 76 3.63 -29.60 11.39
N SER A 77 4.40 -28.52 11.35
CA SER A 77 4.00 -27.23 11.90
C SER A 77 2.89 -26.60 11.04
N GLU A 78 1.83 -26.13 11.69
CA GLU A 78 0.86 -25.24 11.07
C GLU A 78 1.30 -23.79 11.31
N TYR A 79 1.19 -22.97 10.28
CA TYR A 79 1.53 -21.55 10.34
C TYR A 79 0.28 -20.69 10.26
N THR A 80 0.33 -19.54 10.91
CA THR A 80 -0.70 -18.53 10.84
C THR A 80 -0.08 -17.17 10.59
N PHE A 81 -0.78 -16.32 9.86
CA PHE A 81 -0.38 -14.92 9.70
C PHE A 81 -0.92 -14.12 10.88
N LYS A 82 0.00 -13.52 11.64
CA LYS A 82 -0.34 -12.68 12.79
C LYS A 82 -0.19 -11.20 12.42
N PRO A 83 -1.29 -10.45 12.32
CA PRO A 83 -1.26 -9.01 12.11
C PRO A 83 -0.49 -8.27 13.20
N LYS A 84 0.31 -7.29 12.81
CA LYS A 84 1.04 -6.38 13.71
C LYS A 84 0.58 -4.94 13.56
N ASN A 85 0.26 -4.56 12.33
CA ASN A 85 -0.21 -3.23 11.99
C ASN A 85 -1.27 -3.32 10.89
N MET A 86 -2.21 -2.39 10.91
CA MET A 86 -3.28 -2.28 9.92
C MET A 86 -3.50 -0.81 9.57
N MET A 87 -3.74 -0.53 8.31
CA MET A 87 -4.06 0.81 7.84
C MET A 87 -4.99 0.77 6.63
N LEU A 88 -5.67 1.88 6.38
CA LEU A 88 -6.45 2.04 5.15
C LEU A 88 -5.54 2.00 3.93
N LEU A 89 -5.96 1.32 2.88
CA LEU A 89 -5.18 1.18 1.65
C LEU A 89 -4.84 2.54 1.03
N GLY A 90 -5.75 3.54 1.17
CA GLY A 90 -5.50 4.91 0.73
C GLY A 90 -4.34 5.61 1.43
N ASN A 91 -3.98 5.19 2.64
CA ASN A 91 -2.90 5.79 3.44
C ASN A 91 -1.52 5.14 3.20
N VAL A 92 -1.48 4.03 2.45
CA VAL A 92 -0.24 3.27 2.19
C VAL A 92 0.80 4.14 1.47
N ALA A 93 0.37 4.92 0.48
CA ALA A 93 1.28 5.80 -0.24
C ALA A 93 1.94 6.83 0.68
N ASP A 94 1.17 7.48 1.55
CA ASP A 94 1.70 8.48 2.49
C ASP A 94 2.66 7.86 3.52
N THR A 95 2.46 6.59 3.86
CA THR A 95 3.26 5.88 4.86
C THR A 95 4.57 5.34 4.29
N PHE A 96 4.55 4.72 3.10
CA PHE A 96 5.70 3.99 2.55
C PHE A 96 6.43 4.72 1.43
N VAL A 97 5.81 5.73 0.81
CA VAL A 97 6.42 6.51 -0.27
C VAL A 97 7.11 7.74 0.30
N LYS A 98 8.43 7.81 0.14
CA LYS A 98 9.24 8.97 0.50
C LYS A 98 9.15 10.07 -0.53
N GLY A 99 9.04 9.69 -1.81
CA GLY A 99 8.96 10.61 -2.93
C GLY A 99 8.50 9.91 -4.21
N PHE A 100 8.09 10.70 -5.17
CA PHE A 100 7.68 10.25 -6.48
C PHE A 100 8.52 10.97 -7.53
N ALA A 101 9.13 10.23 -8.45
CA ALA A 101 9.98 10.81 -9.48
C ALA A 101 9.37 10.57 -10.86
N ILE A 102 9.40 11.60 -11.71
CA ILE A 102 9.00 11.53 -13.12
C ILE A 102 10.21 11.83 -14.00
N ASN A 103 10.32 11.11 -15.13
CA ASN A 103 11.39 11.29 -16.10
C ASN A 103 10.81 11.95 -17.36
N VAL A 104 11.37 13.07 -17.74
CA VAL A 104 10.97 13.86 -18.91
C VAL A 104 12.20 14.05 -19.81
N SER A 105 12.06 13.82 -21.10
CA SER A 105 13.13 14.13 -22.05
C SER A 105 12.97 15.53 -22.62
N THR A 106 14.09 16.19 -22.95
CA THR A 106 14.06 17.57 -23.50
C THR A 106 13.22 17.72 -24.75
N PRO A 107 13.17 16.73 -25.70
CA PRO A 107 12.28 16.83 -26.86
C PRO A 107 10.77 16.84 -26.53
N MET A 108 10.38 16.36 -25.36
CA MET A 108 8.98 16.39 -24.92
C MET A 108 8.53 17.76 -24.43
N LEU A 109 9.45 18.68 -24.12
CA LEU A 109 9.18 19.97 -23.50
C LEU A 109 8.58 20.98 -24.51
N THR A 110 7.41 20.68 -25.06
CA THR A 110 6.62 21.64 -25.84
C THR A 110 5.72 22.48 -24.93
N PRO A 111 5.24 23.64 -25.39
CA PRO A 111 4.27 24.44 -24.63
C PRO A 111 3.03 23.63 -24.22
N GLU A 112 2.50 22.83 -25.15
CA GLU A 112 1.30 22.01 -24.95
C GLU A 112 1.56 20.91 -23.90
N PHE A 113 2.74 20.24 -23.95
CA PHE A 113 3.14 19.26 -22.95
C PHE A 113 3.23 19.90 -21.56
N ARG A 114 3.85 21.08 -21.48
CA ARG A 114 4.00 21.82 -20.21
C ARG A 114 2.63 22.15 -19.61
N GLU A 115 1.69 22.63 -20.41
CA GLU A 115 0.34 22.95 -19.95
C GLU A 115 -0.39 21.71 -19.41
N LYS A 116 -0.34 20.59 -20.15
CA LYS A 116 -0.92 19.31 -19.75
C LYS A 116 -0.31 18.80 -18.44
N LEU A 117 1.01 18.81 -18.36
CA LEU A 117 1.73 18.39 -17.15
C LEU A 117 1.36 19.23 -15.92
N VAL A 118 1.34 20.56 -16.06
CA VAL A 118 0.96 21.46 -14.96
C VAL A 118 -0.50 21.25 -14.54
N LYS A 119 -1.41 21.06 -15.50
CA LYS A 119 -2.82 20.76 -15.21
C LYS A 119 -2.98 19.45 -14.43
N MET A 120 -2.33 18.39 -14.90
CA MET A 120 -2.32 17.09 -14.25
C MET A 120 -1.79 17.18 -12.81
N LEU A 121 -0.66 17.85 -12.60
CA LEU A 121 -0.08 18.03 -11.25
C LEU A 121 -0.98 18.87 -10.32
N LYS A 122 -1.73 19.83 -10.86
CA LYS A 122 -2.71 20.61 -10.08
C LYS A 122 -3.93 19.78 -9.67
N ASN A 123 -4.37 18.86 -10.53
CA ASN A 123 -5.53 18.00 -10.28
C ASN A 123 -5.22 16.89 -9.29
N ASN A 124 -3.96 16.44 -9.25
CA ASN A 124 -3.51 15.33 -8.41
C ASN A 124 -2.66 15.81 -7.22
N LYS A 125 -3.08 16.87 -6.53
CA LYS A 125 -2.39 17.38 -5.33
C LYS A 125 -2.46 16.39 -4.19
N GLY A 126 -1.33 16.22 -3.47
CA GLY A 126 -1.21 15.34 -2.32
C GLY A 126 -0.05 15.69 -1.43
N ASN A 127 0.46 14.72 -0.68
CA ASN A 127 1.53 14.91 0.31
C ASN A 127 2.89 14.37 -0.14
N VAL A 128 2.94 13.55 -1.21
CA VAL A 128 4.19 12.93 -1.68
C VAL A 128 5.04 13.94 -2.43
N PRO A 129 6.28 14.18 -2.01
CA PRO A 129 7.23 15.05 -2.72
C PRO A 129 7.47 14.59 -4.15
N LEU A 130 7.51 15.54 -5.09
CA LEU A 130 7.73 15.27 -6.50
C LEU A 130 9.14 15.69 -6.90
N THR A 131 9.87 14.78 -7.54
CA THR A 131 11.14 15.03 -8.23
C THR A 131 10.93 14.87 -9.73
N MET A 132 11.54 15.74 -10.54
CA MET A 132 11.57 15.60 -11.99
C MET A 132 13.01 15.41 -12.46
N PHE A 133 13.25 14.33 -13.17
CA PHE A 133 14.52 14.12 -13.90
C PHE A 133 14.32 14.55 -15.35
N LEU A 134 15.11 15.53 -15.77
CA LEU A 134 15.12 16.01 -17.15
C LEU A 134 16.35 15.45 -17.85
N TYR A 135 16.12 14.67 -18.92
CA TYR A 135 17.17 14.04 -19.71
C TYR A 135 17.26 14.62 -21.12
N ASP A 136 18.47 14.98 -21.54
CA ASP A 136 18.75 15.37 -22.92
C ASP A 136 19.41 14.20 -23.66
N PRO A 137 18.73 13.58 -24.64
CA PRO A 137 19.28 12.42 -25.35
C PRO A 137 20.45 12.75 -26.27
N VAL A 138 20.58 13.99 -26.73
CA VAL A 138 21.65 14.45 -27.64
C VAL A 138 22.90 14.79 -26.85
N LYS A 139 22.78 15.61 -25.83
CA LYS A 139 23.89 16.07 -24.98
C LYS A 139 24.24 15.09 -23.87
N LYS A 140 23.40 14.05 -23.62
CA LYS A 140 23.59 13.00 -22.61
C LYS A 140 23.78 13.53 -21.17
N TRP A 141 23.14 14.63 -20.83
CA TRP A 141 23.09 15.10 -19.46
C TRP A 141 21.72 14.80 -18.80
N ASN A 142 21.74 14.76 -17.49
CA ASN A 142 20.55 14.54 -16.68
C ASN A 142 20.54 15.57 -15.54
N ILE A 143 19.43 16.24 -15.33
CA ILE A 143 19.24 17.22 -14.26
C ILE A 143 18.09 16.77 -13.39
N GLU A 144 18.31 16.80 -12.08
CA GLU A 144 17.30 16.54 -11.07
C GLU A 144 16.70 17.86 -10.58
N PHE A 145 15.38 17.95 -10.59
CA PHE A 145 14.62 19.07 -10.05
C PHE A 145 13.69 18.58 -8.94
N LEU A 146 13.94 19.00 -7.72
CA LEU A 146 12.98 18.84 -6.63
C LEU A 146 11.88 19.90 -6.76
N SER A 147 10.64 19.47 -6.84
CA SER A 147 9.51 20.40 -6.91
C SER A 147 9.20 20.98 -5.53
N HIS A 148 9.41 22.29 -5.38
CA HIS A 148 8.97 23.02 -4.19
C HIS A 148 7.47 23.37 -4.21
N LYS A 149 6.87 23.42 -5.41
CA LYS A 149 5.49 23.87 -5.62
C LYS A 149 4.47 22.73 -5.62
N PHE A 150 4.87 21.57 -6.12
CA PHE A 150 3.96 20.45 -6.31
C PHE A 150 4.37 19.27 -5.42
N LYS A 151 3.39 18.78 -4.68
CA LYS A 151 3.38 17.45 -4.08
C LYS A 151 2.20 16.71 -4.68
N VAL A 152 2.29 15.40 -4.86
CA VAL A 152 1.30 14.60 -5.58
C VAL A 152 0.64 13.57 -4.70
N GLN A 153 -0.58 13.20 -5.05
CA GLN A 153 -1.25 12.01 -4.56
C GLN A 153 -1.03 10.89 -5.59
N VAL A 154 -0.38 9.81 -5.17
CA VAL A 154 -0.06 8.69 -6.07
C VAL A 154 -1.26 7.76 -6.14
N THR A 155 -2.11 7.98 -7.14
CA THR A 155 -3.33 7.19 -7.41
C THR A 155 -3.22 6.50 -8.77
N LEU A 156 -4.03 5.48 -9.01
CA LEU A 156 -4.09 4.83 -10.33
C LEU A 156 -4.43 5.81 -11.46
N PRO A 157 -5.46 6.68 -11.35
CA PRO A 157 -5.73 7.69 -12.37
C PRO A 157 -4.52 8.59 -12.67
N PHE A 158 -3.79 9.03 -11.64
CA PHE A 158 -2.57 9.83 -11.83
C PHE A 158 -1.49 9.07 -12.61
N ILE A 159 -1.31 7.78 -12.31
CA ILE A 159 -0.36 6.92 -13.03
C ILE A 159 -0.76 6.75 -14.49
N ASP A 160 -2.05 6.60 -14.77
CA ASP A 160 -2.54 6.44 -16.14
C ASP A 160 -2.42 7.74 -16.94
N GLU A 161 -2.71 8.91 -16.36
CA GLU A 161 -2.43 10.22 -16.97
C GLU A 161 -0.93 10.38 -17.30
N LEU A 162 -0.01 9.91 -16.45
CA LEU A 162 1.44 9.95 -16.74
C LEU A 162 1.80 9.08 -17.94
N LYS A 163 1.23 7.87 -18.04
CA LYS A 163 1.44 6.96 -19.18
C LYS A 163 0.92 7.56 -20.48
N GLU A 164 -0.26 8.17 -20.45
CA GLU A 164 -0.85 8.87 -21.61
C GLU A 164 0.05 9.99 -22.12
N LEU A 165 0.74 10.70 -21.22
CA LEU A 165 1.74 11.71 -21.58
C LEU A 165 3.09 11.13 -21.99
N GLY A 166 3.27 9.80 -21.97
CA GLY A 166 4.54 9.15 -22.26
C GLY A 166 5.62 9.35 -21.20
N ILE A 167 5.22 9.70 -19.97
CA ILE A 167 6.13 9.98 -18.86
C ILE A 167 6.40 8.68 -18.10
N THR A 168 7.67 8.32 -17.96
CA THR A 168 8.09 7.24 -17.07
C THR A 168 8.25 7.77 -15.64
N TYR A 169 8.05 6.89 -14.66
CA TYR A 169 8.08 7.28 -13.25
C TYR A 169 8.77 6.23 -12.39
N SER A 170 9.17 6.64 -11.20
CA SER A 170 9.63 5.74 -10.15
C SER A 170 9.13 6.19 -8.78
N VAL A 171 8.94 5.22 -7.88
CA VAL A 171 8.54 5.46 -6.50
C VAL A 171 9.75 5.34 -5.62
N ILE A 172 10.04 6.38 -4.85
CA ILE A 172 11.11 6.39 -3.86
C ILE A 172 10.51 5.89 -2.55
N LYS A 173 10.93 4.71 -2.10
CA LYS A 173 10.47 4.11 -0.84
C LYS A 173 11.18 4.75 0.36
N LYS A 174 10.50 4.75 1.51
CA LYS A 174 11.11 5.11 2.80
C LYS A 174 12.07 4.04 3.27
#